data_1bf053d9293180bb6805a7cbb276000b
#
_entry.id   1bf053d9293180bb6805a7cbb276000b
#
_cell.length_a   1.000
_cell.length_b   1.000
_cell.length_c   1.000
_cell.angle_alpha   90.00
_cell.angle_beta   90.00
_cell.angle_gamma   90.00
#
_symmetry.space_group_name_H-M   'P 1'
#
loop_
_entity.id
_entity.type
_entity.pdbx_description
1 polymer ?
#
loop_
_entity_poly.entity_id
_entity_poly.type
_entity_poly.pdbx_seq_one_letter_code
_entity_poly.pdbx_strand_id
1 'polypeptide(L)'
;MRSIVFSAVVAAVVFVVHPSQAQDAAAGEKVFVKCKVCHVAEEDKNKVGPSLHGVIGRTAGTHPDFKYSEAMVAAGKSGVKWDEPTLTKYLHDPKAMVKGTKMTFPGLKTDEDVANVIAYLKQFSN
;
A
#
# COMPACT_ATOMS: atom_id res chain seq x y z
N MET A 1 -52.70 -46.39 8.49
CA MET A 1 -52.17 -45.03 8.71
C MET A 1 -50.65 -45.13 8.81
N ARG A 2 -49.96 -44.68 7.78
CA ARG A 2 -48.49 -44.70 7.73
C ARG A 2 -48.00 -43.29 8.05
N SER A 3 -47.39 -43.10 9.21
CA SER A 3 -46.77 -41.81 9.63
C SER A 3 -45.41 -41.67 8.92
N ILE A 4 -45.31 -40.65 8.08
CA ILE A 4 -44.05 -40.28 7.42
C ILE A 4 -43.35 -39.26 8.34
N VAL A 5 -42.23 -39.67 8.91
CA VAL A 5 -41.37 -38.78 9.70
C VAL A 5 -40.40 -38.06 8.74
N PHE A 6 -40.59 -36.76 8.53
CA PHE A 6 -39.63 -35.95 7.81
C PHE A 6 -38.48 -35.56 8.75
N SER A 7 -37.31 -36.19 8.55
CA SER A 7 -36.08 -35.74 9.19
C SER A 7 -35.54 -34.52 8.46
N ALA A 8 -35.61 -33.36 9.10
CA ALA A 8 -34.96 -32.14 8.59
C ALA A 8 -33.46 -32.22 8.91
N VAL A 9 -32.66 -32.33 7.87
CA VAL A 9 -31.19 -32.20 7.98
C VAL A 9 -30.87 -30.72 7.98
N VAL A 10 -30.50 -30.18 9.14
CA VAL A 10 -29.98 -28.81 9.26
C VAL A 10 -28.50 -28.85 8.88
N ALA A 11 -28.19 -28.37 7.68
CA ALA A 11 -26.80 -28.15 7.25
C ALA A 11 -26.24 -26.90 7.97
N ALA A 12 -25.33 -27.13 8.92
CA ALA A 12 -24.59 -26.05 9.55
C ALA A 12 -23.57 -25.47 8.56
N VAL A 13 -23.82 -24.25 8.08
CA VAL A 13 -22.85 -23.49 7.29
C VAL A 13 -21.78 -22.94 8.24
N VAL A 14 -20.61 -23.54 8.23
CA VAL A 14 -19.45 -23.04 8.96
C VAL A 14 -18.86 -21.87 8.18
N PHE A 15 -19.10 -20.63 8.64
CA PHE A 15 -18.40 -19.46 8.15
C PHE A 15 -16.96 -19.52 8.66
N VAL A 16 -16.02 -19.83 7.78
CA VAL A 16 -14.59 -19.68 8.07
C VAL A 16 -14.29 -18.20 8.04
N VAL A 17 -14.24 -17.57 9.20
CA VAL A 17 -13.77 -16.21 9.34
C VAL A 17 -12.25 -16.25 9.19
N HIS A 18 -11.76 -15.88 8.01
CA HIS A 18 -10.32 -15.64 7.84
C HIS A 18 -9.97 -14.38 8.65
N PRO A 19 -8.98 -14.45 9.55
CA PRO A 19 -8.49 -13.24 10.18
C PRO A 19 -7.96 -12.32 9.08
N SER A 20 -8.65 -11.20 8.85
CA SER A 20 -8.09 -10.10 8.10
C SER A 20 -6.83 -9.69 8.84
N GLN A 21 -5.67 -9.78 8.20
CA GLN A 21 -4.44 -9.27 8.80
C GLN A 21 -4.66 -7.78 9.05
N ALA A 22 -4.83 -7.42 10.31
CA ALA A 22 -5.03 -6.04 10.71
C ALA A 22 -3.78 -5.26 10.31
N GLN A 23 -3.95 -4.24 9.46
CA GLN A 23 -2.89 -3.31 9.11
C GLN A 23 -2.46 -2.59 10.39
N ASP A 24 -1.20 -2.72 10.77
CA ASP A 24 -0.64 -2.16 11.99
C ASP A 24 0.29 -0.98 11.65
N ALA A 25 -0.16 0.24 11.99
CA ALA A 25 0.61 1.45 11.74
C ALA A 25 1.88 1.52 12.61
N ALA A 26 1.88 0.97 13.82
CA ALA A 26 3.07 0.92 14.67
C ALA A 26 4.12 -0.07 14.13
N ALA A 27 3.70 -1.21 13.59
CA ALA A 27 4.57 -2.11 12.84
C ALA A 27 5.04 -1.45 11.54
N GLY A 28 4.18 -0.68 10.87
CA GLY A 28 4.50 0.08 9.66
C GLY A 28 5.56 1.15 9.87
N GLU A 29 5.58 1.81 11.01
CA GLU A 29 6.64 2.74 11.38
C GLU A 29 8.01 2.06 11.38
N LYS A 30 8.09 0.84 11.88
CA LYS A 30 9.34 0.04 11.87
C LYS A 30 9.77 -0.32 10.45
N VAL A 31 8.83 -0.66 9.58
CA VAL A 31 9.11 -0.89 8.15
C VAL A 31 9.58 0.40 7.48
N PHE A 32 8.95 1.54 7.81
CA PHE A 32 9.26 2.85 7.23
C PHE A 32 10.70 3.31 7.49
N VAL A 33 11.38 2.76 8.48
CA VAL A 33 12.83 3.01 8.71
C VAL A 33 13.65 2.81 7.43
N LYS A 34 13.27 1.84 6.59
CA LYS A 34 13.91 1.59 5.29
C LYS A 34 13.68 2.72 4.27
N CYS A 35 12.61 3.48 4.42
CA CYS A 35 12.21 4.59 3.55
C CYS A 35 12.74 5.95 4.05
N LYS A 36 12.90 6.06 5.36
CA LYS A 36 13.26 7.29 6.08
C LYS A 36 14.62 7.87 5.68
N VAL A 37 15.49 7.07 5.11
CA VAL A 37 16.78 7.52 4.55
C VAL A 37 16.56 8.57 3.46
N CYS A 38 15.51 8.41 2.66
CA CYS A 38 15.22 9.26 1.50
C CYS A 38 13.93 10.07 1.62
N HIS A 39 12.99 9.66 2.48
CA HIS A 39 11.65 10.25 2.56
C HIS A 39 11.29 10.75 3.96
N VAL A 40 10.38 11.71 4.00
CA VAL A 40 9.68 12.16 5.21
C VAL A 40 8.19 11.95 5.02
N ALA A 41 7.48 11.46 6.03
CA ALA A 41 6.03 11.26 6.01
C ALA A 41 5.29 12.17 7.00
N GLU A 42 5.89 12.47 8.15
CA GLU A 42 5.27 13.22 9.23
C GLU A 42 5.08 14.71 8.90
N GLU A 43 5.90 15.24 8.02
CA GLU A 43 5.85 16.64 7.56
C GLU A 43 6.02 16.72 6.04
N ASP A 44 5.50 17.77 5.45
CA ASP A 44 5.61 18.01 4.00
C ASP A 44 6.99 18.55 3.64
N LYS A 45 7.96 17.65 3.53
CA LYS A 45 9.36 17.97 3.27
C LYS A 45 9.99 17.00 2.27
N ASN A 46 10.54 17.55 1.20
CA ASN A 46 11.36 16.81 0.26
C ASN A 46 12.77 16.58 0.82
N LYS A 47 13.32 15.41 0.54
CA LYS A 47 14.72 15.03 0.79
C LYS A 47 15.36 14.52 -0.51
N VAL A 48 16.07 13.41 -0.43
CA VAL A 48 16.54 12.66 -1.62
C VAL A 48 15.37 12.17 -2.46
N GLY A 49 14.30 11.73 -1.79
CA GLY A 49 13.01 11.44 -2.39
C GLY A 49 11.97 12.51 -2.08
N PRO A 50 10.82 12.49 -2.76
CA PRO A 50 9.73 13.43 -2.50
C PRO A 50 9.11 13.18 -1.13
N SER A 51 8.49 14.22 -0.55
CA SER A 51 7.65 14.08 0.64
C SER A 51 6.59 13.00 0.45
N LEU A 52 6.41 12.15 1.45
CA LEU A 52 5.34 11.16 1.50
C LEU A 52 4.14 11.64 2.35
N HIS A 53 4.22 12.87 2.88
CA HIS A 53 3.07 13.49 3.53
C HIS A 53 1.95 13.69 2.51
N GLY A 54 0.75 13.17 2.79
CA GLY A 54 -0.36 13.22 1.86
C GLY A 54 -0.22 12.31 0.62
N VAL A 55 0.64 11.30 0.67
CA VAL A 55 0.91 10.44 -0.51
C VAL A 55 -0.26 9.55 -0.91
N ILE A 56 -1.07 9.11 0.05
CA ILE A 56 -2.20 8.22 -0.25
C ILE A 56 -3.23 8.96 -1.12
N GLY A 57 -3.52 8.40 -2.29
CA GLY A 57 -4.43 8.99 -3.27
C GLY A 57 -3.81 10.05 -4.19
N ARG A 58 -2.55 10.42 -3.98
CA ARG A 58 -1.86 11.39 -4.83
C ARG A 58 -1.51 10.79 -6.19
N THR A 59 -1.63 11.59 -7.25
CA THR A 59 -1.14 11.20 -8.58
C THR A 59 0.37 11.06 -8.57
N ALA A 60 0.90 10.02 -9.20
CA ALA A 60 2.34 9.79 -9.27
C ALA A 60 3.06 10.96 -9.96
N GLY A 61 4.24 11.30 -9.49
CA GLY A 61 5.09 12.33 -10.10
C GLY A 61 4.58 13.76 -9.99
N THR A 62 3.74 14.09 -9.00
CA THR A 62 3.07 15.41 -8.92
C THR A 62 3.39 16.23 -7.67
N HIS A 63 4.15 15.69 -6.70
CA HIS A 63 4.46 16.50 -5.51
C HIS A 63 5.29 17.74 -5.91
N PRO A 64 4.93 18.94 -5.40
CA PRO A 64 5.62 20.18 -5.76
C PRO A 64 7.11 20.18 -5.39
N ASP A 65 7.90 20.96 -6.14
CA ASP A 65 9.31 21.23 -5.85
C ASP A 65 10.21 19.99 -5.77
N PHE A 66 9.80 18.89 -6.38
CA PHE A 66 10.61 17.67 -6.52
C PHE A 66 10.85 17.32 -7.98
N LYS A 67 12.10 17.04 -8.32
CA LYS A 67 12.49 16.63 -9.68
C LYS A 67 12.38 15.11 -9.83
N TYR A 68 11.23 14.67 -10.30
CA TYR A 68 10.99 13.26 -10.62
C TYR A 68 11.75 12.77 -11.85
N SER A 69 11.90 11.44 -11.98
CA SER A 69 12.29 10.82 -13.24
C SER A 69 11.21 11.05 -14.30
N GLU A 70 11.60 11.06 -15.57
CA GLU A 70 10.64 11.11 -16.68
C GLU A 70 9.65 9.94 -16.62
N ALA A 71 10.12 8.76 -16.23
CA ALA A 71 9.29 7.57 -16.07
C ALA A 71 8.20 7.77 -15.01
N MET A 72 8.51 8.40 -13.87
CA MET A 72 7.53 8.68 -12.83
C MET A 72 6.51 9.73 -13.26
N VAL A 73 6.95 10.77 -13.95
CA VAL A 73 6.05 11.78 -14.52
C VAL A 73 5.12 11.15 -15.55
N ALA A 74 5.64 10.30 -16.44
CA ALA A 74 4.84 9.58 -17.42
C ALA A 74 3.83 8.63 -16.78
N ALA A 75 4.19 7.94 -15.70
CA ALA A 75 3.28 7.10 -14.92
C ALA A 75 2.10 7.92 -14.39
N GLY A 76 2.35 9.08 -13.81
CA GLY A 76 1.28 9.98 -13.34
C GLY A 76 0.37 10.47 -14.47
N LYS A 77 0.94 10.84 -15.60
CA LYS A 77 0.19 11.25 -16.80
C LYS A 77 -0.69 10.12 -17.36
N SER A 78 -0.26 8.87 -17.21
CA SER A 78 -1.04 7.69 -17.61
C SER A 78 -2.13 7.30 -16.60
N GLY A 79 -2.27 8.01 -15.49
CA GLY A 79 -3.33 7.82 -14.51
C GLY A 79 -2.93 7.04 -13.25
N VAL A 80 -1.65 6.80 -13.02
CA VAL A 80 -1.19 6.12 -11.80
C VAL A 80 -1.43 7.02 -10.58
N LYS A 81 -2.22 6.52 -9.65
CA LYS A 81 -2.45 7.14 -8.33
C LYS A 81 -1.98 6.21 -7.23
N TRP A 82 -1.46 6.78 -6.16
CA TRP A 82 -0.99 6.05 -4.99
C TRP A 82 -2.14 5.63 -4.07
N ASP A 83 -3.14 4.95 -4.63
CA ASP A 83 -4.13 4.22 -3.84
C ASP A 83 -3.53 2.94 -3.26
N GLU A 84 -4.25 2.30 -2.35
CA GLU A 84 -3.74 1.13 -1.65
C GLU A 84 -3.37 -0.04 -2.59
N PRO A 85 -4.22 -0.43 -3.58
CA PRO A 85 -3.86 -1.50 -4.51
C PRO A 85 -2.62 -1.18 -5.36
N THR A 86 -2.48 0.06 -5.80
CA THR A 86 -1.35 0.52 -6.61
C THR A 86 -0.07 0.56 -5.79
N LEU A 87 -0.13 1.10 -4.56
CA LEU A 87 1.00 1.09 -3.64
C LEU A 87 1.43 -0.31 -3.26
N THR A 88 0.51 -1.24 -3.10
CA THR A 88 0.83 -2.64 -2.82
C THR A 88 1.72 -3.23 -3.91
N LYS A 89 1.35 -3.05 -5.17
CA LYS A 89 2.17 -3.50 -6.30
C LYS A 89 3.51 -2.77 -6.39
N TYR A 90 3.49 -1.45 -6.23
CA TYR A 90 4.68 -0.62 -6.34
C TYR A 90 5.71 -0.93 -5.26
N LEU A 91 5.29 -1.08 -4.02
CA LEU A 91 6.19 -1.34 -2.89
C LEU A 91 6.82 -2.73 -2.92
N HIS A 92 6.20 -3.70 -3.60
CA HIS A 92 6.82 -5.00 -3.84
C HIS A 92 7.95 -4.93 -4.87
N ASP A 93 7.78 -4.18 -5.94
CA ASP A 93 8.78 -4.04 -7.00
C ASP A 93 8.65 -2.68 -7.72
N PRO A 94 9.27 -1.63 -7.17
CA PRO A 94 9.19 -0.30 -7.76
C PRO A 94 9.68 -0.24 -9.20
N LYS A 95 10.76 -0.94 -9.52
CA LYS A 95 11.36 -0.92 -10.85
C LYS A 95 10.53 -1.66 -11.90
N ALA A 96 9.84 -2.71 -11.51
CA ALA A 96 8.95 -3.43 -12.42
C ALA A 96 7.75 -2.57 -12.80
N MET A 97 7.21 -1.80 -11.86
CA MET A 97 6.04 -0.95 -12.10
C MET A 97 6.41 0.37 -12.80
N VAL A 98 7.51 0.99 -12.41
CA VAL A 98 8.01 2.25 -13.01
C VAL A 98 9.42 2.02 -13.55
N LYS A 99 9.51 1.52 -14.76
CA LYS A 99 10.79 1.30 -15.46
C LYS A 99 11.46 2.64 -15.71
N GLY A 100 12.70 2.79 -15.23
CA GLY A 100 13.43 4.06 -15.31
C GLY A 100 13.24 4.96 -14.09
N THR A 101 12.64 4.46 -13.02
CA THR A 101 12.59 5.19 -11.73
C THR A 101 13.99 5.49 -11.21
N LYS A 102 14.14 6.66 -10.59
CA LYS A 102 15.37 7.05 -9.88
C LYS A 102 15.46 6.41 -8.49
N MET A 103 14.36 5.89 -7.96
CA MET A 103 14.34 5.22 -6.67
C MET A 103 15.09 3.90 -6.74
N THR A 104 16.10 3.73 -5.89
CA THR A 104 16.95 2.54 -5.89
C THR A 104 16.47 1.43 -4.96
N PHE A 105 15.41 1.68 -4.22
CA PHE A 105 14.84 0.72 -3.27
C PHE A 105 14.35 -0.55 -3.97
N PRO A 106 14.78 -1.75 -3.52
CA PRO A 106 14.47 -3.00 -4.23
C PRO A 106 13.05 -3.51 -4.02
N GLY A 107 12.32 -2.99 -3.05
CA GLY A 107 10.98 -3.42 -2.69
C GLY A 107 10.90 -4.14 -1.34
N LEU A 108 9.68 -4.28 -0.84
CA LEU A 108 9.35 -5.05 0.36
C LEU A 108 8.96 -6.48 -0.05
N LYS A 109 9.41 -7.47 0.72
CA LYS A 109 9.24 -8.89 0.34
C LYS A 109 7.92 -9.50 0.78
N THR A 110 7.31 -8.99 1.87
CA THR A 110 6.10 -9.57 2.45
C THR A 110 4.90 -8.66 2.28
N ASP A 111 3.73 -9.27 2.08
CA ASP A 111 2.45 -8.54 2.05
C ASP A 111 2.16 -7.84 3.38
N GLU A 112 2.61 -8.43 4.49
CA GLU A 112 2.46 -7.86 5.82
C GLU A 112 3.23 -6.54 5.96
N ASP A 113 4.50 -6.49 5.57
CA ASP A 113 5.30 -5.26 5.61
C ASP A 113 4.69 -4.18 4.73
N VAL A 114 4.20 -4.54 3.54
CA VAL A 114 3.53 -3.61 2.63
C VAL A 114 2.25 -3.06 3.25
N ALA A 115 1.38 -3.92 3.78
CA ALA A 115 0.14 -3.50 4.42
C ALA A 115 0.40 -2.60 5.63
N ASN A 116 1.38 -2.94 6.44
CA ASN A 116 1.73 -2.18 7.64
C ASN A 116 2.31 -0.80 7.32
N VAL A 117 3.21 -0.68 6.33
CA VAL A 117 3.74 0.63 5.95
C VAL A 117 2.69 1.51 5.29
N ILE A 118 1.76 0.94 4.53
CA ILE A 118 0.62 1.70 4.01
C ILE A 118 -0.26 2.23 5.15
N ALA A 119 -0.52 1.43 6.17
CA ALA A 119 -1.26 1.87 7.36
C ALA A 119 -0.54 3.04 8.08
N TYR A 120 0.78 2.99 8.18
CA TYR A 120 1.57 4.08 8.71
C TYR A 120 1.44 5.37 7.88
N LEU A 121 1.56 5.27 6.55
CA LEU A 121 1.43 6.41 5.64
C LEU A 121 0.03 7.03 5.63
N LYS A 122 -1.01 6.24 5.85
CA LYS A 122 -2.39 6.72 5.97
C LYS A 122 -2.57 7.73 7.10
N GLN A 123 -1.79 7.65 8.17
CA GLN A 123 -1.86 8.58 9.30
C GLN A 123 -1.53 10.02 8.89
N PHE A 124 -0.78 10.21 7.80
CA PHE A 124 -0.32 11.50 7.29
C PHE A 124 -0.99 11.90 5.97
N SER A 125 -2.07 11.21 5.61
CA SER A 125 -2.78 11.41 4.34
C SER A 125 -4.28 11.54 4.62
N ASN A 126 -4.75 12.76 4.80
CA ASN A 126 -6.17 13.07 5.00
C ASN A 126 -6.81 13.52 3.70
#